data_e711b30aed2ddd2016fed7a82acc11f1
#
_entry.id   e711b30aed2ddd2016fed7a82acc11f1
#
_cell.length_a   1.000
_cell.length_b   1.000
_cell.length_c   1.000
_cell.angle_alpha   90.00
_cell.angle_beta   90.00
_cell.angle_gamma   90.00
#
_symmetry.space_group_name_H-M   'P 1'
#
loop_
_entity.id
_entity.type
_entity.pdbx_description
1 polymer ?
#
loop_
_entity_poly.entity_id
_entity_poly.type
_entity_poly.pdbx_seq_one_letter_code
_entity_poly.pdbx_strand_id
1 'polypeptide(L)'
;MWGSVAEGIVVLLGTTLLMPSRTNHLYSSRNPMAKQHKWYVVWAGHEPGVYETWAECQRQTQNYPKALFKAFESRSEAMRAYEEGAQGFSRRHRAPSGMESGTEAPIAEALAVDAACSGNPGVMEYRGVYLPSRRVIFEMGPFPKGTNNIGEFLAIVHALALIEKQGLTNLVIYSDSMIALGWIRKKRCKTLMERTAETAPLFDLIERAERWLQTHTYTTPIYKWDTVRWGEIPADYGRKD
;
A
#
# COMPACT_ATOMS: atom_id res chain seq x y z
N MET A 1 -6.91 25.97 -14.39
CA MET A 1 -8.10 26.13 -13.52
C MET A 1 -8.26 24.89 -12.63
N TRP A 2 -7.49 24.81 -11.53
CA TRP A 2 -7.47 23.66 -10.61
C TRP A 2 -7.84 24.06 -9.17
N GLY A 3 -8.52 25.18 -9.01
CA GLY A 3 -8.64 25.89 -7.73
C GLY A 3 -9.74 25.45 -6.76
N SER A 4 -10.53 24.41 -7.02
CA SER A 4 -11.69 24.08 -6.13
C SER A 4 -11.97 22.58 -5.99
N VAL A 5 -10.98 21.72 -6.13
CA VAL A 5 -11.17 20.27 -6.22
C VAL A 5 -11.10 19.56 -4.87
N ALA A 6 -10.45 20.17 -3.87
CA ALA A 6 -10.26 19.54 -2.56
C ALA A 6 -11.56 19.38 -1.77
N GLU A 7 -12.49 20.33 -1.86
CA GLU A 7 -13.73 20.30 -1.08
C GLU A 7 -14.78 19.30 -1.60
N GLY A 8 -14.80 19.06 -2.90
CA GLY A 8 -15.77 18.14 -3.50
C GLY A 8 -15.51 16.65 -3.30
N ILE A 9 -14.28 16.27 -2.95
CA ILE A 9 -13.86 14.88 -2.84
C ILE A 9 -14.15 14.32 -1.44
N VAL A 10 -14.11 15.14 -0.42
CA VAL A 10 -14.48 14.78 0.96
C VAL A 10 -15.93 14.26 1.02
N VAL A 11 -16.81 14.79 0.18
CA VAL A 11 -18.23 14.38 0.13
C VAL A 11 -18.42 12.98 -0.46
N LEU A 12 -17.55 12.51 -1.35
CA LEU A 12 -17.64 11.15 -1.93
C LEU A 12 -17.19 10.05 -0.96
N LEU A 13 -16.33 10.40 0.00
CA LEU A 13 -15.87 9.48 1.02
C LEU A 13 -16.42 9.81 2.43
N GLY A 14 -17.34 10.79 2.51
CA GLY A 14 -18.25 11.21 3.59
C GLY A 14 -17.78 11.08 5.04
N THR A 15 -18.09 12.09 5.78
CA THR A 15 -17.93 12.43 7.19
C THR A 15 -16.59 13.03 7.61
N THR A 16 -16.67 14.34 7.87
CA THR A 16 -15.65 15.14 8.55
C THR A 16 -15.46 14.60 9.96
N LEU A 17 -14.32 13.95 10.22
CA LEU A 17 -13.86 13.66 11.58
C LEU A 17 -13.11 14.90 12.10
N LEU A 18 -13.72 15.62 13.03
CA LEU A 18 -13.05 16.64 13.85
C LEU A 18 -12.02 15.94 14.74
N MET A 19 -10.76 16.32 14.60
CA MET A 19 -9.65 15.82 15.41
C MET A 19 -9.36 16.78 16.59
N PRO A 20 -9.09 16.28 17.80
CA PRO A 20 -8.59 17.11 18.90
C PRO A 20 -7.09 17.38 18.74
N SER A 21 -6.69 18.58 19.19
CA SER A 21 -5.35 19.16 19.15
C SER A 21 -4.30 18.36 19.96
N ARG A 22 -3.06 18.36 19.43
CA ARG A 22 -1.86 17.73 19.99
C ARG A 22 -1.40 18.36 21.31
N THR A 23 -1.06 17.53 22.28
CA THR A 23 -0.08 17.84 23.33
C THR A 23 1.16 16.97 23.15
N ASN A 24 2.31 17.64 23.05
CA ASN A 24 3.64 17.03 22.99
C ASN A 24 4.01 16.35 24.30
N HIS A 25 4.51 15.13 24.25
CA HIS A 25 5.41 14.62 25.30
C HIS A 25 6.60 13.89 24.67
N LEU A 26 7.77 14.47 24.92
CA LEU A 26 9.10 13.92 24.70
C LEU A 26 9.37 12.80 25.71
N TYR A 27 9.76 11.62 25.25
CA TYR A 27 10.61 10.74 26.04
C TYR A 27 11.60 9.98 25.14
N SER A 28 12.86 10.32 25.35
CA SER A 28 14.04 9.61 24.85
C SER A 28 14.39 8.50 25.83
N SER A 29 14.60 7.27 25.35
CA SER A 29 15.51 6.33 25.99
C SER A 29 16.08 5.34 24.98
N ARG A 30 17.37 5.52 24.70
CA ARG A 30 18.22 4.52 24.03
C ARG A 30 18.41 3.33 24.96
N ASN A 31 18.16 2.13 24.46
CA ASN A 31 18.55 0.90 25.13
C ASN A 31 19.43 0.05 24.20
N PRO A 32 20.53 -0.56 24.69
CA PRO A 32 21.55 -1.16 23.86
C PRO A 32 21.23 -2.62 23.49
N MET A 33 21.60 -2.98 22.26
CA MET A 33 21.82 -4.33 21.74
C MET A 33 20.83 -5.44 22.21
N ALA A 34 19.60 -5.38 21.75
CA ALA A 34 18.76 -6.56 21.65
C ALA A 34 19.16 -7.34 20.38
N LYS A 35 19.32 -8.66 20.48
CA LYS A 35 19.46 -9.53 19.31
C LYS A 35 18.36 -9.18 18.33
N GLN A 36 18.70 -8.84 17.08
CA GLN A 36 17.74 -8.54 16.05
C GLN A 36 16.72 -9.68 15.95
N HIS A 37 15.50 -9.39 16.31
CA HIS A 37 14.40 -10.35 16.30
C HIS A 37 14.00 -10.57 14.85
N LYS A 38 14.15 -11.80 14.33
CA LYS A 38 13.77 -12.15 12.96
C LYS A 38 12.34 -12.69 12.92
N TRP A 39 11.63 -12.31 11.89
CA TRP A 39 10.30 -12.81 11.54
C TRP A 39 10.42 -13.83 10.41
N TYR A 40 9.55 -14.81 10.38
CA TYR A 40 9.62 -15.88 9.41
C TYR A 40 8.29 -16.01 8.66
N VAL A 41 8.37 -16.11 7.35
CA VAL A 41 7.22 -16.38 6.48
C VAL A 41 7.29 -17.82 5.99
N VAL A 42 6.21 -18.55 6.13
CA VAL A 42 6.01 -19.87 5.54
C VAL A 42 4.94 -19.74 4.47
N TRP A 43 5.30 -19.93 3.22
CA TRP A 43 4.35 -19.97 2.10
C TRP A 43 3.89 -21.38 1.76
N ALA A 44 4.74 -22.38 1.99
CA ALA A 44 4.42 -23.79 1.85
C ALA A 44 4.95 -24.55 3.07
N GLY A 45 4.05 -25.13 3.84
CA GLY A 45 4.27 -25.81 5.10
C GLY A 45 2.97 -26.40 5.61
N HIS A 46 2.98 -27.00 6.79
CA HIS A 46 1.76 -27.54 7.42
C HIS A 46 0.70 -26.45 7.60
N GLU A 47 1.12 -25.27 8.10
CA GLU A 47 0.30 -24.07 8.20
C GLU A 47 1.05 -22.89 7.59
N PRO A 48 0.68 -22.39 6.41
CA PRO A 48 1.24 -21.16 5.85
C PRO A 48 0.90 -19.93 6.71
N GLY A 49 1.90 -19.10 6.99
CA GLY A 49 1.70 -17.92 7.88
C GLY A 49 2.97 -17.13 8.13
N VAL A 50 2.85 -16.14 9.03
CA VAL A 50 3.97 -15.33 9.53
C VAL A 50 4.21 -15.68 10.98
N TYR A 51 5.45 -16.02 11.30
CA TYR A 51 5.87 -16.55 12.59
C TYR A 51 6.93 -15.67 13.24
N GLU A 52 6.82 -15.53 14.54
CA GLU A 52 7.72 -14.68 15.32
C GLU A 52 9.05 -15.37 15.65
N THR A 53 9.03 -16.69 15.72
CA THR A 53 10.22 -17.46 16.12
C THR A 53 10.61 -18.50 15.07
N TRP A 54 11.92 -18.81 15.04
CA TRP A 54 12.42 -19.92 14.21
C TRP A 54 11.78 -21.26 14.59
N ALA A 55 11.54 -21.49 15.88
CA ALA A 55 10.95 -22.73 16.36
C ALA A 55 9.53 -22.95 15.81
N GLU A 56 8.73 -21.90 15.70
CA GLU A 56 7.40 -21.96 15.07
C GLU A 56 7.51 -22.22 13.58
N CYS A 57 8.34 -21.48 12.87
CA CYS A 57 8.60 -21.71 11.46
C CYS A 57 9.07 -23.13 11.17
N GLN A 58 9.99 -23.63 11.99
CA GLN A 58 10.53 -24.99 11.85
C GLN A 58 9.44 -26.06 12.01
N ARG A 59 8.55 -25.93 12.98
CA ARG A 59 7.41 -26.86 13.15
C ARG A 59 6.54 -26.93 11.91
N GLN A 60 6.38 -25.82 11.20
CA GLN A 60 5.55 -25.76 10.00
C GLN A 60 6.24 -26.27 8.74
N THR A 61 7.57 -26.30 8.74
CA THR A 61 8.37 -26.65 7.56
C THR A 61 9.03 -28.03 7.67
N GLN A 62 9.20 -28.54 8.90
CA GLN A 62 9.83 -29.83 9.14
C GLN A 62 9.01 -30.97 8.54
N ASN A 63 9.65 -31.84 7.74
CA ASN A 63 9.04 -32.96 7.05
C ASN A 63 7.93 -32.59 6.05
N TYR A 64 7.79 -31.29 5.69
CA TYR A 64 6.85 -30.89 4.65
C TYR A 64 7.54 -30.90 3.28
N PRO A 65 7.03 -31.64 2.30
CA PRO A 65 7.64 -31.74 0.97
C PRO A 65 7.66 -30.37 0.28
N LYS A 66 8.86 -29.93 -0.15
CA LYS A 66 9.04 -28.61 -0.82
C LYS A 66 8.59 -27.42 0.03
N ALA A 67 8.83 -27.50 1.34
CA ALA A 67 8.59 -26.37 2.24
C ALA A 67 9.25 -25.08 1.69
N LEU A 68 8.51 -23.98 1.73
CA LEU A 68 8.97 -22.69 1.23
C LEU A 68 8.79 -21.63 2.32
N PHE A 69 9.91 -21.12 2.83
CA PHE A 69 9.95 -20.15 3.90
C PHE A 69 11.15 -19.19 3.76
N LYS A 70 11.08 -18.06 4.46
CA LYS A 70 12.17 -17.08 4.53
C LYS A 70 12.10 -16.26 5.81
N ALA A 71 13.28 -15.80 6.30
CA ALA A 71 13.43 -14.88 7.42
C ALA A 71 13.48 -13.42 6.96
N PHE A 72 12.93 -12.52 7.77
CA PHE A 72 12.87 -11.07 7.56
C PHE A 72 13.31 -10.34 8.82
N GLU A 73 13.82 -9.12 8.67
CA GLU A 73 14.31 -8.31 9.78
C GLU A 73 13.17 -7.60 10.55
N SER A 74 12.00 -7.44 9.92
CA SER A 74 10.85 -6.81 10.55
C SER A 74 9.55 -7.61 10.30
N ARG A 75 8.59 -7.47 11.21
CA ARG A 75 7.24 -8.03 11.06
C ARG A 75 6.55 -7.47 9.82
N SER A 76 6.70 -6.19 9.57
CA SER A 76 6.10 -5.50 8.44
C SER A 76 6.56 -6.09 7.10
N GLU A 77 7.86 -6.34 6.98
CA GLU A 77 8.44 -6.96 5.79
C GLU A 77 7.98 -8.40 5.61
N ALA A 78 7.92 -9.17 6.70
CA ALA A 78 7.40 -10.54 6.69
C ALA A 78 5.93 -10.60 6.29
N MET A 79 5.09 -9.73 6.86
CA MET A 79 3.66 -9.64 6.53
C MET A 79 3.46 -9.29 5.05
N ARG A 80 4.18 -8.28 4.56
CA ARG A 80 4.14 -7.91 3.15
C ARG A 80 4.55 -9.08 2.25
N ALA A 81 5.64 -9.76 2.58
CA ALA A 81 6.12 -10.91 1.82
C ALA A 81 5.10 -12.06 1.80
N TYR A 82 4.41 -12.29 2.92
CA TYR A 82 3.34 -13.29 2.99
C TYR A 82 2.15 -12.93 2.11
N GLU A 83 1.67 -11.69 2.17
CA GLU A 83 0.57 -11.19 1.35
C GLU A 83 0.88 -11.25 -0.16
N GLU A 84 2.13 -10.98 -0.55
CA GLU A 84 2.61 -11.12 -1.92
C GLU A 84 2.60 -12.55 -2.43
N GLY A 85 2.71 -13.50 -1.51
CA GLY A 85 2.89 -14.91 -1.81
C GLY A 85 4.29 -15.25 -2.34
N ALA A 86 4.65 -16.51 -2.28
CA ALA A 86 5.97 -17.01 -2.68
C ALA A 86 6.38 -16.63 -4.11
N GLN A 87 5.44 -16.62 -5.04
CA GLN A 87 5.69 -16.27 -6.45
C GLN A 87 5.87 -14.76 -6.64
N GLY A 88 5.13 -13.94 -5.90
CA GLY A 88 5.28 -12.49 -5.92
C GLY A 88 6.64 -12.08 -5.38
N PHE A 89 7.02 -12.65 -4.25
CA PHE A 89 8.31 -12.41 -3.62
C PHE A 89 9.49 -12.91 -4.48
N SER A 90 9.41 -14.10 -5.07
CA SER A 90 10.43 -14.64 -5.97
C SER A 90 10.59 -13.84 -7.27
N ARG A 91 9.52 -13.22 -7.77
CA ARG A 91 9.57 -12.37 -8.96
C ARG A 91 10.30 -11.05 -8.72
N ARG A 92 10.24 -10.48 -7.51
CA ARG A 92 11.02 -9.26 -7.18
C ARG A 92 12.52 -9.50 -7.12
N HIS A 93 12.93 -10.72 -6.81
CA HIS A 93 14.34 -11.11 -6.70
C HIS A 93 14.87 -11.75 -7.99
N ARG A 94 14.01 -11.93 -8.99
CA ARG A 94 14.38 -12.34 -10.35
C ARG A 94 14.23 -11.11 -11.24
N ALA A 95 15.26 -10.76 -11.98
CA ALA A 95 15.20 -9.70 -12.98
C ALA A 95 13.94 -9.87 -13.84
N PRO A 96 13.17 -8.80 -14.09
CA PRO A 96 11.86 -8.92 -14.70
C PRO A 96 11.97 -9.39 -16.15
N SER A 97 11.52 -10.60 -16.43
CA SER A 97 11.14 -11.00 -17.76
C SER A 97 9.66 -10.73 -17.96
N GLY A 98 9.31 -9.67 -18.68
CA GLY A 98 8.04 -9.52 -19.37
C GLY A 98 6.85 -8.94 -18.61
N MET A 99 6.90 -7.67 -18.30
CA MET A 99 5.79 -6.73 -18.50
C MET A 99 6.43 -5.42 -18.93
N GLU A 100 6.54 -5.27 -20.26
CA GLU A 100 7.12 -4.11 -20.89
C GLU A 100 6.26 -2.87 -20.65
N SER A 101 6.70 -1.99 -19.74
CA SER A 101 6.53 -0.57 -20.01
C SER A 101 7.66 -0.20 -20.98
N GLY A 102 7.41 -0.35 -22.27
CA GLY A 102 8.38 -0.12 -23.32
C GLY A 102 8.71 1.36 -23.57
N THR A 103 8.71 2.19 -22.54
CA THR A 103 9.04 3.61 -22.64
C THR A 103 10.24 3.92 -21.77
N GLU A 104 11.24 4.60 -22.32
CA GLU A 104 12.42 5.09 -21.59
C GLU A 104 12.05 6.04 -20.44
N ALA A 105 10.88 6.68 -20.50
CA ALA A 105 10.36 7.61 -19.52
C ALA A 105 8.89 7.30 -19.19
N PRO A 106 8.41 7.70 -17.99
CA PRO A 106 7.00 7.56 -17.64
C PRO A 106 6.12 8.46 -18.52
N ILE A 107 4.87 8.03 -18.75
CA ILE A 107 3.86 8.87 -19.41
C ILE A 107 3.68 10.14 -18.57
N ALA A 108 3.85 11.30 -19.18
CA ALA A 108 3.84 12.58 -18.47
C ALA A 108 2.45 12.89 -17.88
N GLU A 109 1.38 12.72 -18.69
CA GLU A 109 0.00 12.94 -18.25
C GLU A 109 -0.46 11.81 -17.31
N ALA A 110 -0.06 11.90 -16.03
CA ALA A 110 -0.29 10.86 -15.07
C ALA A 110 -0.48 11.38 -13.63
N LEU A 111 -1.20 10.59 -12.83
CA LEU A 111 -1.19 10.67 -11.38
C LEU A 111 -0.29 9.57 -10.81
N ALA A 112 0.73 9.96 -10.07
CA ALA A 112 1.48 9.04 -9.22
C ALA A 112 0.77 8.95 -7.86
N VAL A 113 0.57 7.75 -7.34
CA VAL A 113 -0.08 7.53 -6.04
C VAL A 113 0.79 6.67 -5.15
N ASP A 114 0.81 7.00 -3.86
CA ASP A 114 1.59 6.29 -2.85
C ASP A 114 0.97 6.45 -1.46
N ALA A 115 1.45 5.67 -0.51
CA ALA A 115 1.07 5.74 0.89
C ALA A 115 2.30 5.70 1.80
N ALA A 116 2.15 6.26 2.98
CA ALA A 116 3.10 6.14 4.06
C ALA A 116 2.44 5.55 5.30
N CYS A 117 3.16 4.70 6.01
CA CYS A 117 2.71 4.11 7.26
C CYS A 117 3.86 4.07 8.25
N SER A 118 3.69 4.68 9.43
CA SER A 118 4.67 4.62 10.51
C SER A 118 4.45 3.36 11.36
N GLY A 119 4.92 2.22 10.86
CA GLY A 119 4.68 0.89 11.40
C GLY A 119 3.70 0.09 10.55
N ASN A 120 3.51 -1.21 10.87
CA ASN A 120 2.62 -2.08 10.11
C ASN A 120 1.93 -3.10 11.05
N PRO A 121 0.72 -2.77 11.59
CA PRO A 121 -0.03 -1.53 11.36
C PRO A 121 0.52 -0.31 12.12
N GLY A 122 0.22 0.88 11.62
CA GLY A 122 0.64 2.16 12.20
C GLY A 122 -0.15 3.34 11.66
N VAL A 123 0.28 4.55 11.98
CA VAL A 123 -0.33 5.77 11.43
C VAL A 123 -0.11 5.80 9.93
N MET A 124 -1.19 5.82 9.16
CA MET A 124 -1.19 5.68 7.71
C MET A 124 -1.78 6.92 7.05
N GLU A 125 -1.17 7.33 5.96
CA GLU A 125 -1.67 8.37 5.06
C GLU A 125 -1.40 7.97 3.61
N TYR A 126 -2.13 8.56 2.66
CA TYR A 126 -1.90 8.34 1.24
C TYR A 126 -2.17 9.60 0.43
N ARG A 127 -1.53 9.72 -0.73
CA ARG A 127 -1.70 10.87 -1.62
C ARG A 127 -1.59 10.53 -3.10
N GLY A 128 -2.04 11.47 -3.92
CA GLY A 128 -1.84 11.46 -5.36
C GLY A 128 -1.20 12.75 -5.83
N VAL A 129 -0.20 12.62 -6.68
CA VAL A 129 0.62 13.71 -7.21
C VAL A 129 0.52 13.73 -8.73
N TYR A 130 0.19 14.87 -9.31
CA TYR A 130 0.20 15.05 -10.77
C TYR A 130 1.63 15.18 -11.28
N LEU A 131 2.02 14.29 -12.17
CA LEU A 131 3.41 14.13 -12.59
C LEU A 131 4.03 15.41 -13.18
N PRO A 132 3.40 16.10 -14.14
CA PRO A 132 4.01 17.25 -14.80
C PRO A 132 4.37 18.39 -13.86
N SER A 133 3.50 18.72 -12.92
CA SER A 133 3.68 19.85 -12.02
C SER A 133 4.18 19.48 -10.63
N ARG A 134 4.28 18.16 -10.32
CA ARG A 134 4.60 17.64 -8.98
C ARG A 134 3.64 18.13 -7.89
N ARG A 135 2.47 18.62 -8.28
CA ARG A 135 1.46 19.14 -7.36
C ARG A 135 0.70 17.95 -6.72
N VAL A 136 0.54 18.00 -5.41
CA VAL A 136 -0.37 17.11 -4.68
C VAL A 136 -1.80 17.45 -5.10
N ILE A 137 -2.52 16.47 -5.60
CA ILE A 137 -3.91 16.60 -6.05
C ILE A 137 -4.87 16.21 -4.94
N PHE A 138 -4.52 15.17 -4.19
CA PHE A 138 -5.24 14.77 -2.99
C PHE A 138 -4.27 14.17 -1.97
N GLU A 139 -4.61 14.31 -0.70
CA GLU A 139 -3.93 13.71 0.43
C GLU A 139 -4.96 13.35 1.49
N MET A 140 -4.86 12.16 2.05
CA MET A 140 -5.81 11.60 3.00
C MET A 140 -5.10 10.98 4.19
N GLY A 141 -5.66 11.18 5.35
CA GLY A 141 -5.13 10.75 6.63
C GLY A 141 -4.80 11.94 7.54
N PRO A 142 -4.05 11.75 8.62
CA PRO A 142 -3.56 10.47 9.10
C PRO A 142 -4.68 9.55 9.64
N PHE A 143 -4.65 8.29 9.27
CA PHE A 143 -5.47 7.25 9.89
C PHE A 143 -4.69 6.66 11.06
N PRO A 144 -5.29 6.54 12.27
CA PRO A 144 -4.54 6.13 13.46
C PRO A 144 -3.88 4.76 13.33
N LYS A 145 -4.51 3.86 12.56
CA LYS A 145 -4.04 2.49 12.39
C LYS A 145 -4.38 1.98 10.99
N GLY A 146 -3.37 1.69 10.21
CA GLY A 146 -3.48 1.18 8.86
C GLY A 146 -2.22 0.44 8.45
N THR A 147 -2.14 0.05 7.19
CA THR A 147 -0.94 -0.55 6.58
C THR A 147 -0.63 0.16 5.27
N ASN A 148 0.63 0.12 4.84
CA ASN A 148 1.04 0.71 3.58
C ASN A 148 0.19 0.18 2.42
N ASN A 149 0.01 -1.14 2.34
CA ASN A 149 -0.77 -1.77 1.27
C ASN A 149 -2.23 -1.29 1.20
N ILE A 150 -2.87 -1.04 2.36
CA ILE A 150 -4.23 -0.47 2.41
C ILE A 150 -4.21 0.96 1.87
N GLY A 151 -3.26 1.77 2.30
CA GLY A 151 -3.13 3.14 1.83
C GLY A 151 -2.92 3.23 0.32
N GLU A 152 -2.02 2.41 -0.22
CA GLU A 152 -1.76 2.31 -1.66
C GLU A 152 -3.00 1.85 -2.46
N PHE A 153 -3.75 0.87 -1.94
CA PHE A 153 -5.01 0.44 -2.55
C PHE A 153 -6.04 1.58 -2.57
N LEU A 154 -6.23 2.26 -1.45
CA LEU A 154 -7.15 3.39 -1.33
C LEU A 154 -6.73 4.56 -2.22
N ALA A 155 -5.43 4.83 -2.34
CA ALA A 155 -4.89 5.88 -3.21
C ALA A 155 -5.22 5.65 -4.68
N ILE A 156 -5.09 4.40 -5.16
CA ILE A 156 -5.45 4.05 -6.54
C ILE A 156 -6.96 4.23 -6.77
N VAL A 157 -7.81 3.73 -5.86
CA VAL A 157 -9.27 3.86 -6.02
C VAL A 157 -9.70 5.33 -5.97
N HIS A 158 -9.08 6.13 -5.09
CA HIS A 158 -9.33 7.57 -5.01
C HIS A 158 -8.97 8.26 -6.33
N ALA A 159 -7.80 7.94 -6.92
CA ALA A 159 -7.39 8.50 -8.21
C ALA A 159 -8.38 8.11 -9.33
N LEU A 160 -8.81 6.85 -9.39
CA LEU A 160 -9.81 6.39 -10.36
C LEU A 160 -11.12 7.15 -10.24
N ALA A 161 -11.65 7.25 -9.02
CA ALA A 161 -12.92 7.95 -8.76
C ALA A 161 -12.82 9.46 -9.09
N LEU A 162 -11.66 10.07 -8.82
CA LEU A 162 -11.40 11.46 -9.15
C LEU A 162 -11.37 11.70 -10.66
N ILE A 163 -10.64 10.86 -11.40
CA ILE A 163 -10.52 10.93 -12.86
C ILE A 163 -11.89 10.79 -13.50
N GLU A 164 -12.68 9.80 -13.07
CA GLU A 164 -14.04 9.59 -13.58
C GLU A 164 -14.94 10.77 -13.30
N LYS A 165 -14.97 11.25 -12.05
CA LYS A 165 -15.82 12.39 -11.64
C LYS A 165 -15.52 13.66 -12.44
N GLN A 166 -14.26 13.88 -12.83
CA GLN A 166 -13.84 15.06 -13.57
C GLN A 166 -13.87 14.87 -15.09
N GLY A 167 -14.19 13.68 -15.58
CA GLY A 167 -14.22 13.37 -17.01
C GLY A 167 -12.83 13.43 -17.67
N LEU A 168 -11.77 13.14 -16.92
CA LEU A 168 -10.38 13.21 -17.40
C LEU A 168 -10.03 11.90 -18.12
N THR A 169 -10.07 11.90 -19.46
CA THR A 169 -9.88 10.68 -20.25
C THR A 169 -8.43 10.36 -20.63
N ASN A 170 -7.51 11.34 -20.49
CA ASN A 170 -6.13 11.24 -20.97
C ASN A 170 -5.10 10.97 -19.87
N LEU A 171 -5.54 10.74 -18.64
CA LEU A 171 -4.66 10.46 -17.52
C LEU A 171 -4.45 8.97 -17.32
N VAL A 172 -3.24 8.61 -16.91
CA VAL A 172 -2.92 7.28 -16.40
C VAL A 172 -2.57 7.37 -14.92
N ILE A 173 -2.61 6.24 -14.22
CA ILE A 173 -2.22 6.16 -12.80
C ILE A 173 -0.97 5.31 -12.70
N TYR A 174 0.01 5.78 -11.91
CA TYR A 174 1.18 5.02 -11.51
C TYR A 174 1.14 4.72 -10.00
N SER A 175 1.44 3.47 -9.67
CA SER A 175 1.70 3.02 -8.30
C SER A 175 2.89 2.08 -8.31
N ASP A 176 3.74 2.13 -7.29
CA ASP A 176 4.85 1.20 -7.14
C ASP A 176 4.49 -0.07 -6.36
N SER A 177 3.25 -0.18 -5.90
CA SER A 177 2.75 -1.33 -5.15
C SER A 177 2.19 -2.44 -6.04
N MET A 178 2.92 -3.54 -6.16
CA MET A 178 2.41 -4.75 -6.83
C MET A 178 1.22 -5.37 -6.10
N ILE A 179 1.15 -5.21 -4.77
CA ILE A 179 0.06 -5.72 -3.93
C ILE A 179 -1.21 -4.96 -4.21
N ALA A 180 -1.17 -3.64 -4.11
CA ALA A 180 -2.32 -2.79 -4.39
C ALA A 180 -2.84 -3.01 -5.82
N LEU A 181 -1.96 -3.06 -6.82
CA LEU A 181 -2.32 -3.38 -8.21
C LEU A 181 -3.00 -4.76 -8.32
N GLY A 182 -2.53 -5.74 -7.55
CA GLY A 182 -3.15 -7.06 -7.46
C GLY A 182 -4.55 -7.03 -6.84
N TRP A 183 -4.76 -6.19 -5.83
CA TRP A 183 -6.06 -6.01 -5.17
C TRP A 183 -7.05 -5.25 -6.05
N ILE A 184 -6.60 -4.24 -6.80
CA ILE A 184 -7.42 -3.53 -7.79
C ILE A 184 -7.95 -4.49 -8.86
N ARG A 185 -7.08 -5.35 -9.43
CA ARG A 185 -7.52 -6.36 -10.41
C ARG A 185 -8.55 -7.34 -9.86
N LYS A 186 -8.46 -7.65 -8.56
CA LYS A 186 -9.41 -8.54 -7.87
C LYS A 186 -10.63 -7.80 -7.34
N LYS A 187 -10.65 -6.48 -7.45
CA LYS A 187 -11.67 -5.59 -6.88
C LYS A 187 -11.88 -5.83 -5.38
N ARG A 188 -10.81 -6.21 -4.67
CA ARG A 188 -10.84 -6.57 -3.24
C ARG A 188 -9.52 -6.33 -2.54
N CYS A 189 -9.59 -5.66 -1.40
CA CYS A 189 -8.48 -5.45 -0.46
C CYS A 189 -8.30 -6.71 0.41
N LYS A 190 -7.21 -7.44 0.21
CA LYS A 190 -6.92 -8.67 0.97
C LYS A 190 -5.99 -8.38 2.15
N THR A 191 -6.40 -7.47 3.02
CA THR A 191 -5.64 -7.19 4.24
C THR A 191 -5.81 -8.29 5.28
N LEU A 192 -4.77 -8.52 6.08
CA LEU A 192 -4.81 -9.38 7.28
C LEU A 192 -5.08 -8.57 8.56
N MET A 193 -5.27 -7.26 8.44
CA MET A 193 -5.60 -6.42 9.57
C MET A 193 -7.02 -6.73 10.08
N GLU A 194 -7.17 -6.81 11.38
CA GLU A 194 -8.47 -7.08 12.00
C GLU A 194 -9.33 -5.82 12.08
N ARG A 195 -10.66 -6.00 11.91
CA ARG A 195 -11.64 -4.95 12.13
C ARG A 195 -11.93 -4.84 13.63
N THR A 196 -11.49 -3.76 14.22
CA THR A 196 -11.74 -3.38 15.63
C THR A 196 -12.47 -2.04 15.68
N ALA A 197 -12.87 -1.59 16.86
CA ALA A 197 -13.48 -0.26 16.99
C ALA A 197 -12.56 0.86 16.49
N GLU A 198 -11.24 0.73 16.69
CA GLU A 198 -10.23 1.69 16.22
C GLU A 198 -10.05 1.67 14.70
N THR A 199 -10.12 0.50 14.08
CA THR A 199 -9.91 0.31 12.64
C THR A 199 -11.20 0.37 11.82
N ALA A 200 -12.37 0.35 12.47
CA ALA A 200 -13.67 0.34 11.78
C ALA A 200 -13.82 1.46 10.74
N PRO A 201 -13.44 2.73 11.00
CA PRO A 201 -13.55 3.79 9.98
C PRO A 201 -12.72 3.50 8.73
N LEU A 202 -11.54 2.88 8.89
CA LEU A 202 -10.70 2.49 7.76
C LEU A 202 -11.32 1.33 6.97
N PHE A 203 -11.90 0.35 7.66
CA PHE A 203 -12.62 -0.74 7.01
C PHE A 203 -13.87 -0.26 6.25
N ASP A 204 -14.58 0.74 6.77
CA ASP A 204 -15.69 1.36 6.05
C ASP A 204 -15.23 2.02 4.73
N LEU A 205 -14.03 2.65 4.73
CA LEU A 205 -13.40 3.16 3.52
C LEU A 205 -13.01 2.05 2.53
N ILE A 206 -12.44 0.95 3.03
CA ILE A 206 -12.10 -0.22 2.21
C ILE A 206 -13.35 -0.78 1.54
N GLU A 207 -14.42 -1.01 2.30
CA GLU A 207 -15.68 -1.54 1.77
C GLU A 207 -16.31 -0.60 0.71
N ARG A 208 -16.20 0.71 0.92
CA ARG A 208 -16.66 1.70 -0.07
C ARG A 208 -15.81 1.67 -1.33
N ALA A 209 -14.50 1.56 -1.20
CA ALA A 209 -13.58 1.44 -2.32
C ALA A 209 -13.83 0.15 -3.12
N GLU A 210 -14.03 -0.97 -2.44
CA GLU A 210 -14.39 -2.25 -3.08
C GLU A 210 -15.73 -2.15 -3.82
N ARG A 211 -16.74 -1.55 -3.17
CA ARG A 211 -18.06 -1.34 -3.79
C ARG A 211 -17.93 -0.47 -5.03
N TRP A 212 -17.16 0.62 -4.96
CA TRP A 212 -16.91 1.48 -6.11
C TRP A 212 -16.30 0.69 -7.28
N LEU A 213 -15.26 -0.10 -7.04
CA LEU A 213 -14.64 -0.95 -8.05
C LEU A 213 -15.60 -1.98 -8.66
N GLN A 214 -16.57 -2.47 -7.88
CA GLN A 214 -17.56 -3.45 -8.34
C GLN A 214 -18.63 -2.82 -9.21
N THR A 215 -19.05 -1.59 -8.91
CA THR A 215 -20.16 -0.90 -9.54
C THR A 215 -19.77 0.04 -10.67
N HIS A 216 -18.48 0.39 -10.79
CA HIS A 216 -17.96 1.27 -11.83
C HIS A 216 -17.08 0.51 -12.83
N THR A 217 -17.13 0.95 -14.08
CA THR A 217 -16.24 0.48 -15.15
C THR A 217 -15.34 1.64 -15.53
N TYR A 218 -14.07 1.52 -15.22
CA TYR A 218 -13.06 2.53 -15.54
C TYR A 218 -12.21 2.08 -16.73
N THR A 219 -11.82 3.03 -17.58
CA THR A 219 -10.93 2.83 -18.72
C THR A 219 -9.53 3.38 -18.48
N THR A 220 -9.34 4.09 -17.36
CA THR A 220 -8.06 4.68 -16.98
C THR A 220 -7.00 3.60 -16.81
N PRO A 221 -5.88 3.65 -17.56
CA PRO A 221 -4.80 2.70 -17.41
C PRO A 221 -4.09 2.87 -16.07
N ILE A 222 -3.74 1.76 -15.44
CA ILE A 222 -2.99 1.74 -14.18
C ILE A 222 -1.69 0.97 -14.42
N TYR A 223 -0.55 1.62 -14.21
CA TYR A 223 0.77 1.07 -14.46
C TYR A 223 1.59 0.95 -13.19
N LYS A 224 2.51 -0.01 -13.20
CA LYS A 224 3.56 -0.12 -12.19
C LYS A 224 4.61 0.96 -12.44
N TRP A 225 4.94 1.75 -11.41
CA TRP A 225 6.09 2.65 -11.45
C TRP A 225 7.39 1.85 -11.45
N ASP A 226 8.31 2.18 -12.33
CA ASP A 226 9.63 1.53 -12.40
C ASP A 226 10.63 2.31 -11.55
N THR A 227 10.69 1.97 -10.27
CA THR A 227 11.60 2.61 -9.30
C THR A 227 13.07 2.44 -9.67
N VAL A 228 13.43 1.37 -10.39
CA VAL A 228 14.81 1.12 -10.81
C VAL A 228 15.26 2.11 -11.88
N ARG A 229 14.37 2.41 -12.83
CA ARG A 229 14.68 3.30 -13.97
C ARG A 229 14.42 4.77 -13.67
N TRP A 230 13.36 5.05 -12.92
CA TRP A 230 12.83 6.42 -12.77
C TRP A 230 13.04 7.00 -11.36
N GLY A 231 13.68 6.24 -10.45
CA GLY A 231 13.83 6.63 -9.06
C GLY A 231 12.55 6.51 -8.25
N GLU A 232 12.52 7.12 -7.08
CA GLU A 232 11.35 7.08 -6.19
C GLU A 232 10.11 7.68 -6.86
N ILE A 233 8.95 7.11 -6.58
CA ILE A 233 7.69 7.61 -7.13
C ILE A 233 7.41 9.03 -6.61
N PRO A 234 6.95 9.97 -7.45
CA PRO A 234 6.74 11.37 -7.02
C PRO A 234 5.77 11.57 -5.85
N ALA A 235 4.95 10.58 -5.57
CA ALA A 235 4.05 10.56 -4.42
C ALA A 235 4.70 10.01 -3.15
N ASP A 236 5.97 9.52 -3.19
CA ASP A 236 6.69 9.06 -2.00
C ASP A 236 6.80 10.18 -0.96
N TYR A 237 6.51 9.87 0.29
CA TYR A 237 6.55 10.82 1.41
C TYR A 237 7.96 11.17 1.87
N GLY A 238 9.00 10.49 1.32
CA GLY A 238 10.40 10.71 1.70
C GLY A 238 10.73 10.29 3.14
N ARG A 239 9.84 9.55 3.79
CA ARG A 239 10.05 8.99 5.13
C ARG A 239 10.73 7.63 4.98
N LYS A 240 12.06 7.63 4.95
CA LYS A 240 12.85 6.41 5.09
C LYS A 240 13.16 6.25 6.57
N ASP A 241 12.55 5.27 7.21
CA ASP A 241 12.90 4.80 8.56
C ASP A 241 14.27 4.06 8.54
#